data_3ac91b8a9dcb64473220331cbcf7106a
#
_entry.id   3ac91b8a9dcb64473220331cbcf7106a
#
_cell.length_a   1.000
_cell.length_b   1.000
_cell.length_c   1.000
_cell.angle_alpha   90.00
_cell.angle_beta   90.00
_cell.angle_gamma   90.00
#
_symmetry.space_group_name_H-M   'P 1'
#
loop_
_entity.id
_entity.type
_entity.pdbx_description
1 polymer ?
#
loop_
_entity_poly.entity_id
_entity_poly.type
_entity_poly.pdbx_seq_one_letter_code
_entity_poly.pdbx_strand_id
1 'polypeptide(L)'
;MNKTKSSEINTPLMDNNAQWMEDPLWYKDAVIYELHIKAFFDSDNNGSGDFAGLIQKLDYLQNLGVNTLWLLPFYPSPMRDDGYDIADYHNIHPEYGSMADFKQFMKEAQRRGFKVITELVINHTSDQHPWFQAARRAPAGSSKRNYYVWSDTNQKFPETCIIFKDTEKSNWTWDDEAHAYYWHRFFSHQPDLNFNNPQVVKAVIRIMRFWLDQGVDGVRLDAIPYLCVREGTQNENLPETHAVIKQMRAVVDADYPHCVFLAEVNQWPEDVRDYFSDGDECHMAYHFPLMPRMYMAIAQEDRHPIVDIMRQTPDIPETCQWAIFLRNHDELTLEMVTDKERDYMYQM
;
A
#
# COMPACT_ATOMS: atom_id res chain seq x y z
N MET A 1 -20.12 59.45 -10.89
CA MET A 1 -19.53 58.38 -11.69
C MET A 1 -18.20 57.98 -11.05
N ASN A 2 -18.21 57.06 -10.10
CA ASN A 2 -17.00 56.49 -9.47
C ASN A 2 -16.80 55.07 -10.00
N LYS A 3 -15.72 54.88 -10.76
CA LYS A 3 -15.25 53.54 -11.18
C LYS A 3 -14.45 52.93 -10.05
N THR A 4 -15.02 51.95 -9.38
CA THR A 4 -14.32 51.05 -8.49
C THR A 4 -13.38 50.16 -9.31
N LYS A 5 -12.08 50.31 -9.10
CA LYS A 5 -11.07 49.39 -9.61
C LYS A 5 -11.16 48.12 -8.79
N SER A 6 -11.46 46.98 -9.43
CA SER A 6 -11.25 45.65 -8.87
C SER A 6 -9.73 45.39 -8.80
N SER A 7 -9.19 45.27 -7.62
CA SER A 7 -7.84 44.76 -7.41
C SER A 7 -7.83 43.24 -7.66
N GLU A 8 -7.26 42.85 -8.78
CA GLU A 8 -6.87 41.47 -9.01
C GLU A 8 -5.79 41.11 -7.97
N ILE A 9 -6.13 40.17 -7.10
CA ILE A 9 -5.18 39.55 -6.19
C ILE A 9 -4.38 38.56 -7.04
N ASN A 10 -3.25 39.02 -7.54
CA ASN A 10 -2.22 38.17 -8.14
C ASN A 10 -1.43 37.53 -6.99
N THR A 11 -1.85 36.36 -6.53
CA THR A 11 -1.04 35.52 -5.64
C THR A 11 -0.10 34.72 -6.52
N PRO A 12 1.22 34.73 -6.28
CA PRO A 12 2.15 33.94 -7.09
C PRO A 12 2.01 32.45 -6.70
N LEU A 13 1.33 31.70 -7.53
CA LEU A 13 1.21 30.22 -7.40
C LEU A 13 2.53 29.47 -7.63
N MET A 14 3.57 30.15 -8.11
CA MET A 14 4.84 29.50 -8.48
C MET A 14 5.83 29.29 -7.30
N ASP A 15 5.81 30.12 -6.27
CA ASP A 15 6.75 29.97 -5.13
C ASP A 15 6.36 28.84 -4.16
N ASN A 16 5.07 28.54 -4.02
CA ASN A 16 4.58 27.49 -3.13
C ASN A 16 4.91 26.06 -3.64
N ASN A 17 4.94 25.85 -4.96
CA ASN A 17 5.23 24.52 -5.53
C ASN A 17 6.69 24.09 -5.33
N ALA A 18 7.65 25.01 -5.41
CA ALA A 18 9.06 24.68 -5.21
C ALA A 18 9.32 24.28 -3.75
N GLN A 19 8.75 25.03 -2.80
CA GLN A 19 8.89 24.73 -1.37
C GLN A 19 8.23 23.38 -1.01
N TRP A 20 7.04 23.09 -1.53
CA TRP A 20 6.35 21.81 -1.34
C TRP A 20 7.17 20.61 -1.82
N MET A 21 7.82 20.70 -2.98
CA MET A 21 8.60 19.62 -3.56
C MET A 21 9.86 19.27 -2.76
N GLU A 22 10.40 20.24 -2.02
CA GLU A 22 11.62 20.10 -1.22
C GLU A 22 11.34 19.88 0.29
N ASP A 23 10.08 19.98 0.72
CA ASP A 23 9.70 19.79 2.12
C ASP A 23 9.88 18.31 2.52
N PRO A 24 10.70 17.97 3.53
CA PRO A 24 10.84 16.59 3.99
C PRO A 24 9.58 16.06 4.70
N LEU A 25 8.68 16.94 5.13
CA LEU A 25 7.41 16.60 5.79
C LEU A 25 6.20 16.81 4.87
N TRP A 26 6.40 16.84 3.55
CA TRP A 26 5.36 17.07 2.55
C TRP A 26 4.08 16.23 2.77
N TYR A 27 4.23 15.01 3.26
CA TYR A 27 3.11 14.08 3.48
C TYR A 27 2.13 14.55 4.58
N LYS A 28 2.51 15.51 5.42
CA LYS A 28 1.59 16.09 6.41
C LYS A 28 0.52 16.99 5.79
N ASP A 29 0.83 17.59 4.67
CA ASP A 29 -0.07 18.45 3.89
C ASP A 29 -0.54 17.79 2.58
N ALA A 30 -0.32 16.47 2.44
CA ALA A 30 -0.69 15.72 1.27
C ALA A 30 -2.21 15.55 1.15
N VAL A 31 -2.74 15.90 -0.02
CA VAL A 31 -4.08 15.53 -0.47
C VAL A 31 -3.91 14.44 -1.52
N ILE A 32 -4.09 13.19 -1.09
CA ILE A 32 -3.77 12.02 -1.89
C ILE A 32 -4.98 11.61 -2.73
N TYR A 33 -4.79 11.43 -4.03
CA TYR A 33 -5.76 10.83 -4.93
C TYR A 33 -5.29 9.43 -5.31
N GLU A 34 -6.05 8.44 -4.90
CA GLU A 34 -5.85 7.04 -5.27
C GLU A 34 -6.48 6.75 -6.62
N LEU A 35 -5.77 6.04 -7.47
CA LEU A 35 -6.30 5.63 -8.78
C LEU A 35 -5.75 4.28 -9.24
N HIS A 36 -6.63 3.52 -9.91
CA HIS A 36 -6.25 2.34 -10.67
C HIS A 36 -6.07 2.74 -12.13
N ILE A 37 -4.88 2.52 -12.71
CA ILE A 37 -4.56 2.96 -14.07
C ILE A 37 -5.56 2.40 -15.08
N LYS A 38 -5.86 1.09 -15.03
CA LYS A 38 -6.81 0.44 -15.96
C LYS A 38 -8.20 1.07 -15.98
N ALA A 39 -8.63 1.65 -14.86
CA ALA A 39 -9.99 2.18 -14.70
C ALA A 39 -10.07 3.70 -14.85
N PHE A 40 -8.92 4.40 -15.03
CA PHE A 40 -8.91 5.86 -14.95
C PHE A 40 -9.14 6.54 -16.30
N PHE A 41 -8.31 6.27 -17.31
CA PHE A 41 -8.51 6.83 -18.65
C PHE A 41 -7.81 6.01 -19.73
N ASP A 42 -8.58 5.52 -20.69
CA ASP A 42 -8.17 4.76 -21.85
C ASP A 42 -7.80 5.73 -22.99
N SER A 43 -6.52 5.80 -23.38
CA SER A 43 -6.04 6.74 -24.38
C SER A 43 -6.14 6.24 -25.82
N ASP A 44 -6.19 4.92 -26.02
CA ASP A 44 -6.16 4.27 -27.33
C ASP A 44 -7.46 3.50 -27.69
N ASN A 45 -8.46 3.52 -26.79
CA ASN A 45 -9.76 2.88 -26.90
C ASN A 45 -9.69 1.35 -26.97
N ASN A 46 -8.76 0.75 -26.25
CA ASN A 46 -8.64 -0.70 -26.15
C ASN A 46 -9.47 -1.32 -25.01
N GLY A 47 -10.12 -0.49 -24.19
CA GLY A 47 -10.97 -0.89 -23.06
C GLY A 47 -10.26 -0.87 -21.71
N SER A 48 -8.97 -0.54 -21.66
CA SER A 48 -8.16 -0.42 -20.45
C SER A 48 -7.50 0.94 -20.38
N GLY A 49 -7.50 1.57 -19.21
CA GLY A 49 -6.73 2.78 -18.99
C GLY A 49 -5.22 2.51 -19.03
N ASP A 50 -4.46 3.55 -19.32
CA ASP A 50 -3.01 3.47 -19.52
C ASP A 50 -2.27 4.72 -19.00
N PHE A 51 -0.93 4.68 -18.93
CA PHE A 51 -0.11 5.81 -18.50
C PHE A 51 -0.24 7.03 -19.43
N ALA A 52 -0.44 6.83 -20.73
CA ALA A 52 -0.65 7.92 -21.68
C ALA A 52 -1.98 8.65 -21.39
N GLY A 53 -3.00 7.90 -21.03
CA GLY A 53 -4.29 8.41 -20.58
C GLY A 53 -4.18 9.16 -19.24
N LEU A 54 -3.44 8.60 -18.29
CA LEU A 54 -3.19 9.28 -17.01
C LEU A 54 -2.47 10.61 -17.22
N ILE A 55 -1.46 10.67 -18.10
CA ILE A 55 -0.77 11.93 -18.46
C ILE A 55 -1.75 12.97 -18.99
N GLN A 56 -2.70 12.57 -19.85
CA GLN A 56 -3.72 13.46 -20.40
C GLN A 56 -4.65 14.05 -19.33
N LYS A 57 -4.78 13.40 -18.17
CA LYS A 57 -5.66 13.80 -17.07
C LYS A 57 -4.95 14.49 -15.90
N LEU A 58 -3.65 14.68 -15.95
CA LEU A 58 -2.90 15.34 -14.86
C LEU A 58 -3.39 16.77 -14.60
N ASP A 59 -3.77 17.53 -15.62
CA ASP A 59 -4.32 18.87 -15.44
C ASP A 59 -5.70 18.84 -14.74
N TYR A 60 -6.53 17.84 -15.01
CA TYR A 60 -7.78 17.61 -14.29
C TYR A 60 -7.50 17.34 -12.80
N LEU A 61 -6.55 16.46 -12.48
CA LEU A 61 -6.19 16.15 -11.09
C LEU A 61 -5.62 17.37 -10.37
N GLN A 62 -4.79 18.16 -11.04
CA GLN A 62 -4.28 19.42 -10.49
C GLN A 62 -5.40 20.42 -10.21
N ASN A 63 -6.36 20.56 -11.12
CA ASN A 63 -7.51 21.44 -10.95
C ASN A 63 -8.47 20.96 -9.84
N LEU A 64 -8.49 19.65 -9.56
CA LEU A 64 -9.23 19.09 -8.42
C LEU A 64 -8.64 19.51 -7.07
N GLY A 65 -7.38 19.96 -7.05
CA GLY A 65 -6.70 20.45 -5.86
C GLY A 65 -5.92 19.35 -5.11
N VAL A 66 -5.74 18.17 -5.72
CA VAL A 66 -4.87 17.12 -5.16
C VAL A 66 -3.42 17.41 -5.51
N ASN A 67 -2.51 17.02 -4.65
CA ASN A 67 -1.07 17.25 -4.81
C ASN A 67 -0.24 15.97 -4.75
N THR A 68 -0.86 14.83 -4.45
CA THR A 68 -0.21 13.53 -4.36
C THR A 68 -1.06 12.47 -5.07
N LEU A 69 -0.42 11.63 -5.87
CA LEU A 69 -1.06 10.53 -6.57
C LEU A 69 -0.61 9.21 -5.96
N TRP A 70 -1.54 8.37 -5.56
CA TRP A 70 -1.27 6.99 -5.16
C TRP A 70 -1.76 6.06 -6.27
N LEU A 71 -0.80 5.38 -6.92
CA LEU A 71 -1.06 4.43 -7.99
C LEU A 71 -1.20 3.02 -7.44
N LEU A 72 -2.36 2.40 -7.67
CA LEU A 72 -2.57 0.98 -7.40
C LEU A 72 -1.63 0.12 -8.25
N PRO A 73 -1.45 -1.20 -7.96
CA PRO A 73 -0.46 -2.03 -8.62
C PRO A 73 -0.59 -1.97 -10.14
N PHE A 74 0.51 -1.66 -10.80
CA PHE A 74 0.62 -1.54 -12.27
C PHE A 74 1.70 -2.46 -12.86
N TYR A 75 2.15 -3.40 -12.07
CA TYR A 75 3.17 -4.40 -12.43
C TYR A 75 2.56 -5.53 -13.25
N PRO A 76 3.36 -6.28 -14.05
CA PRO A 76 2.89 -7.50 -14.67
C PRO A 76 2.29 -8.47 -13.66
N SER A 77 1.06 -8.85 -13.89
CA SER A 77 0.24 -9.69 -13.02
C SER A 77 -0.73 -10.54 -13.85
N PRO A 78 -1.10 -11.75 -13.40
CA PRO A 78 -2.23 -12.49 -13.95
C PRO A 78 -3.58 -11.83 -13.69
N MET A 79 -3.62 -10.75 -12.90
CA MET A 79 -4.83 -9.97 -12.57
C MET A 79 -5.93 -10.76 -11.87
N ARG A 80 -5.56 -11.79 -11.11
CA ARG A 80 -6.52 -12.56 -10.30
C ARG A 80 -6.93 -11.85 -9.01
N ASP A 81 -6.15 -10.85 -8.63
CA ASP A 81 -6.40 -9.96 -7.50
C ASP A 81 -6.04 -8.51 -7.87
N ASP A 82 -6.61 -8.05 -8.98
CA ASP A 82 -6.49 -6.68 -9.49
C ASP A 82 -5.07 -6.09 -9.52
N GLY A 83 -4.04 -6.95 -9.64
CA GLY A 83 -2.63 -6.55 -9.71
C GLY A 83 -1.86 -6.81 -8.42
N TYR A 84 -2.51 -7.14 -7.30
CA TYR A 84 -1.83 -7.50 -6.05
C TYR A 84 -1.12 -8.87 -6.13
N ASP A 85 -1.43 -9.69 -7.12
CA ASP A 85 -0.72 -10.94 -7.46
C ASP A 85 0.43 -10.66 -8.45
N ILE A 86 1.50 -10.03 -8.00
CA ILE A 86 2.60 -9.54 -8.84
C ILE A 86 3.46 -10.69 -9.37
N ALA A 87 3.66 -10.73 -10.70
CA ALA A 87 4.51 -11.70 -11.38
C ALA A 87 5.90 -11.14 -11.77
N ASP A 88 6.05 -9.82 -11.86
CA ASP A 88 7.32 -9.15 -12.14
C ASP A 88 7.34 -7.74 -11.51
N TYR A 89 8.26 -7.51 -10.57
CA TYR A 89 8.36 -6.23 -9.87
C TYR A 89 9.08 -5.11 -10.63
N HIS A 90 9.69 -5.39 -11.79
CA HIS A 90 10.60 -4.45 -12.45
C HIS A 90 10.06 -3.91 -13.78
N ASN A 91 8.85 -4.30 -14.16
CA ASN A 91 8.21 -3.89 -15.39
C ASN A 91 6.81 -3.30 -15.16
N ILE A 92 6.28 -2.71 -16.22
CA ILE A 92 4.91 -2.20 -16.28
C ILE A 92 4.02 -3.26 -16.94
N HIS A 93 2.78 -3.40 -16.45
CA HIS A 93 1.80 -4.29 -17.08
C HIS A 93 1.60 -3.87 -18.55
N PRO A 94 1.66 -4.81 -19.52
CA PRO A 94 1.67 -4.47 -20.95
C PRO A 94 0.46 -3.66 -21.42
N GLU A 95 -0.70 -3.83 -20.79
CA GLU A 95 -1.91 -3.05 -21.10
C GLU A 95 -1.84 -1.59 -20.61
N TYR A 96 -0.97 -1.30 -19.63
CA TYR A 96 -0.83 0.06 -19.08
C TYR A 96 0.28 0.86 -19.75
N GLY A 97 1.10 0.22 -20.59
CA GLY A 97 2.21 0.83 -21.31
C GLY A 97 3.55 0.19 -20.99
N SER A 98 4.60 0.98 -21.05
CA SER A 98 5.98 0.57 -20.87
C SER A 98 6.68 1.38 -19.76
N MET A 99 7.90 0.97 -19.40
CA MET A 99 8.76 1.76 -18.51
C MET A 99 9.08 3.16 -19.07
N ALA A 100 9.05 3.34 -20.38
CA ALA A 100 9.22 4.66 -20.99
C ALA A 100 8.00 5.56 -20.73
N ASP A 101 6.79 5.00 -20.80
CA ASP A 101 5.55 5.71 -20.51
C ASP A 101 5.45 6.07 -19.03
N PHE A 102 5.84 5.17 -18.13
CA PHE A 102 5.96 5.46 -16.70
C PHE A 102 6.94 6.63 -16.43
N LYS A 103 8.12 6.59 -17.04
CA LYS A 103 9.10 7.69 -16.88
C LYS A 103 8.58 9.02 -17.43
N GLN A 104 7.84 8.98 -18.53
CA GLN A 104 7.18 10.18 -19.06
C GLN A 104 6.10 10.69 -18.10
N PHE A 105 5.31 9.78 -17.52
CA PHE A 105 4.32 10.13 -16.50
C PHE A 105 5.01 10.80 -15.28
N MET A 106 6.07 10.21 -14.73
CA MET A 106 6.80 10.78 -13.59
C MET A 106 7.29 12.20 -13.90
N LYS A 107 7.89 12.41 -15.08
CA LYS A 107 8.33 13.74 -15.53
C LYS A 107 7.19 14.75 -15.58
N GLU A 108 6.03 14.37 -16.12
CA GLU A 108 4.87 15.25 -16.26
C GLU A 108 4.17 15.51 -14.91
N ALA A 109 4.14 14.52 -14.01
CA ALA A 109 3.63 14.65 -12.65
C ALA A 109 4.50 15.62 -11.83
N GLN A 110 5.81 15.40 -11.81
CA GLN A 110 6.77 16.26 -11.10
C GLN A 110 6.76 17.72 -11.64
N ARG A 111 6.65 17.90 -12.95
CA ARG A 111 6.54 19.24 -13.56
C ARG A 111 5.31 20.02 -13.04
N ARG A 112 4.25 19.30 -12.66
CA ARG A 112 3.02 19.89 -12.10
C ARG A 112 3.05 20.00 -10.58
N GLY A 113 4.11 19.54 -9.93
CA GLY A 113 4.25 19.56 -8.47
C GLY A 113 3.54 18.40 -7.77
N PHE A 114 3.21 17.31 -8.47
CA PHE A 114 2.70 16.09 -7.84
C PHE A 114 3.80 15.30 -7.18
N LYS A 115 3.50 14.79 -5.99
CA LYS A 115 4.17 13.65 -5.38
C LYS A 115 3.52 12.34 -5.85
N VAL A 116 4.31 11.27 -5.97
CA VAL A 116 3.80 9.98 -6.44
C VAL A 116 4.16 8.88 -5.44
N ILE A 117 3.14 8.15 -4.99
CA ILE A 117 3.25 6.95 -4.15
C ILE A 117 2.87 5.75 -5.02
N THR A 118 3.66 4.68 -4.97
CA THR A 118 3.35 3.41 -5.64
C THR A 118 3.18 2.29 -4.62
N GLU A 119 2.60 1.18 -5.05
CA GLU A 119 2.47 0.00 -4.22
C GLU A 119 3.80 -0.74 -4.03
N LEU A 120 4.02 -1.28 -2.86
CA LEU A 120 5.05 -2.24 -2.58
C LEU A 120 4.44 -3.48 -1.91
N VAL A 121 3.87 -4.36 -2.74
CA VAL A 121 3.25 -5.62 -2.32
C VAL A 121 4.36 -6.63 -2.10
N ILE A 122 4.74 -6.85 -0.87
CA ILE A 122 5.91 -7.67 -0.52
C ILE A 122 5.60 -8.85 0.39
N ASN A 123 4.38 -8.95 0.93
CA ASN A 123 4.00 -10.11 1.74
C ASN A 123 4.06 -11.40 0.91
N HIS A 124 3.61 -11.35 -0.32
CA HIS A 124 3.46 -12.48 -1.24
C HIS A 124 3.84 -12.09 -2.67
N THR A 125 3.86 -13.06 -3.55
CA THR A 125 3.92 -12.87 -5.01
C THR A 125 2.80 -13.64 -5.68
N SER A 126 2.58 -13.41 -6.98
CA SER A 126 1.82 -14.37 -7.78
C SER A 126 2.50 -15.76 -7.76
N ASP A 127 1.71 -16.82 -7.83
CA ASP A 127 2.21 -18.16 -8.11
C ASP A 127 2.93 -18.27 -9.47
N GLN A 128 2.72 -17.30 -10.37
CA GLN A 128 3.42 -17.20 -11.66
C GLN A 128 4.75 -16.45 -11.59
N HIS A 129 5.08 -15.86 -10.43
CA HIS A 129 6.35 -15.16 -10.26
C HIS A 129 7.55 -16.12 -10.46
N PRO A 130 8.62 -15.72 -11.17
CA PRO A 130 9.79 -16.57 -11.41
C PRO A 130 10.43 -17.13 -10.14
N TRP A 131 10.36 -16.42 -9.02
CA TRP A 131 10.87 -16.91 -7.75
C TRP A 131 10.07 -18.11 -7.23
N PHE A 132 8.72 -18.07 -7.30
CA PHE A 132 7.90 -19.19 -6.89
C PHE A 132 8.06 -20.38 -7.83
N GLN A 133 8.08 -20.13 -9.14
CA GLN A 133 8.31 -21.17 -10.15
C GLN A 133 9.69 -21.84 -9.99
N ALA A 134 10.71 -21.10 -9.57
CA ALA A 134 12.01 -21.67 -9.24
C ALA A 134 12.03 -22.39 -7.88
N ALA A 135 11.29 -21.89 -6.89
CA ALA A 135 11.21 -22.48 -5.55
C ALA A 135 10.51 -23.83 -5.56
N ARG A 136 9.36 -23.96 -6.26
CA ARG A 136 8.61 -25.21 -6.32
C ARG A 136 9.37 -26.37 -6.98
N ARG A 137 10.33 -26.06 -7.88
CA ARG A 137 11.20 -27.02 -8.56
C ARG A 137 12.51 -27.31 -7.82
N ALA A 138 12.84 -26.50 -6.82
CA ALA A 138 14.11 -26.60 -6.13
C ALA A 138 14.05 -27.66 -5.01
N PRO A 139 15.18 -28.32 -4.68
CA PRO A 139 15.24 -29.25 -3.54
C PRO A 139 14.85 -28.56 -2.22
N ALA A 140 14.20 -29.32 -1.33
CA ALA A 140 13.91 -28.86 0.02
C ALA A 140 15.20 -28.36 0.71
N GLY A 141 15.10 -27.24 1.46
CA GLY A 141 16.24 -26.62 2.15
C GLY A 141 17.20 -25.84 1.25
N SER A 142 17.02 -25.82 -0.08
CA SER A 142 17.85 -25.00 -0.97
C SER A 142 17.52 -23.51 -0.83
N SER A 143 18.46 -22.64 -1.23
CA SER A 143 18.26 -21.19 -1.16
C SER A 143 17.05 -20.70 -1.97
N LYS A 144 16.78 -21.33 -3.12
CA LYS A 144 15.60 -21.01 -3.93
C LYS A 144 14.30 -21.45 -3.25
N ARG A 145 14.27 -22.67 -2.69
CA ARG A 145 13.09 -23.18 -1.96
C ARG A 145 12.76 -22.25 -0.78
N ASN A 146 13.77 -21.80 -0.05
CA ASN A 146 13.61 -20.97 1.13
C ASN A 146 13.16 -19.51 0.86
N TYR A 147 12.88 -19.13 -0.39
CA TYR A 147 12.27 -17.85 -0.67
C TYR A 147 10.80 -17.77 -0.23
N TYR A 148 10.14 -18.93 -0.09
CA TYR A 148 8.76 -19.06 0.36
C TYR A 148 8.68 -19.94 1.59
N VAL A 149 7.55 -19.90 2.27
CA VAL A 149 7.31 -20.70 3.47
C VAL A 149 6.70 -22.04 3.07
N TRP A 150 7.39 -23.15 3.43
CA TRP A 150 7.01 -24.50 3.05
C TRP A 150 6.87 -25.41 4.26
N SER A 151 6.04 -26.47 4.14
CA SER A 151 5.86 -27.50 5.15
C SER A 151 5.50 -28.84 4.51
N ASP A 152 5.89 -29.94 5.15
CA ASP A 152 5.44 -31.30 4.79
C ASP A 152 4.00 -31.57 5.26
N THR A 153 3.43 -30.71 6.08
CA THR A 153 2.08 -30.81 6.63
C THR A 153 1.37 -29.47 6.61
N ASN A 154 0.05 -29.49 6.50
CA ASN A 154 -0.82 -28.32 6.60
C ASN A 154 -1.26 -28.01 8.05
N GLN A 155 -0.58 -28.58 9.06
CA GLN A 155 -0.96 -28.44 10.47
C GLN A 155 -0.15 -27.37 11.22
N LYS A 156 0.84 -26.74 10.58
CA LYS A 156 1.61 -25.66 11.19
C LYS A 156 0.78 -24.39 11.29
N PHE A 157 1.11 -23.55 12.26
CA PHE A 157 0.47 -22.27 12.53
C PHE A 157 -1.05 -22.37 12.76
N PRO A 158 -1.51 -23.30 13.63
CA PRO A 158 -2.94 -23.54 13.83
C PRO A 158 -3.66 -22.36 14.48
N GLU A 159 -2.92 -21.45 15.12
CA GLU A 159 -3.47 -20.24 15.75
C GLU A 159 -3.79 -19.14 14.74
N THR A 160 -3.29 -19.27 13.50
CA THR A 160 -3.46 -18.21 12.48
C THR A 160 -4.83 -18.29 11.83
N CYS A 161 -5.59 -17.19 11.91
CA CYS A 161 -6.90 -17.08 11.27
C CYS A 161 -6.77 -17.05 9.75
N ILE A 162 -7.77 -17.63 9.06
CA ILE A 162 -7.94 -17.47 7.61
C ILE A 162 -8.60 -16.11 7.38
N ILE A 163 -8.04 -15.27 6.50
CA ILE A 163 -8.60 -13.95 6.17
C ILE A 163 -9.81 -14.11 5.25
N PHE A 164 -9.67 -14.76 4.13
CA PHE A 164 -10.73 -14.93 3.13
C PHE A 164 -11.51 -16.24 3.33
N LYS A 165 -12.30 -16.33 4.40
CA LYS A 165 -13.05 -17.54 4.78
C LYS A 165 -14.04 -18.04 3.73
N ASP A 166 -14.51 -17.14 2.86
CA ASP A 166 -15.49 -17.47 1.81
C ASP A 166 -14.83 -18.19 0.63
N THR A 167 -13.54 -18.00 0.40
CA THR A 167 -12.79 -18.56 -0.72
C THR A 167 -11.75 -19.58 -0.31
N GLU A 168 -11.08 -19.37 0.82
CA GLU A 168 -9.97 -20.20 1.30
C GLU A 168 -10.39 -21.07 2.49
N LYS A 169 -9.97 -22.35 2.46
CA LYS A 169 -10.24 -23.32 3.53
C LYS A 169 -9.06 -23.54 4.47
N SER A 170 -7.89 -23.09 4.07
CA SER A 170 -6.62 -23.24 4.77
C SER A 170 -5.67 -22.15 4.33
N ASN A 171 -4.74 -21.76 5.19
CA ASN A 171 -3.58 -20.94 4.81
C ASN A 171 -2.45 -21.77 4.16
N TRP A 172 -2.67 -23.07 3.94
CA TRP A 172 -1.75 -24.00 3.32
C TRP A 172 -2.35 -24.62 2.08
N THR A 173 -1.61 -24.60 0.96
CA THR A 173 -1.99 -25.25 -0.29
C THR A 173 -0.93 -26.25 -0.71
N TRP A 174 -1.35 -27.46 -1.10
CA TRP A 174 -0.47 -28.49 -1.63
C TRP A 174 0.03 -28.12 -3.03
N ASP A 175 1.33 -28.31 -3.25
CA ASP A 175 1.97 -28.15 -4.56
C ASP A 175 2.47 -29.50 -5.05
N ASP A 176 1.90 -29.98 -6.17
CA ASP A 176 2.22 -31.30 -6.74
C ASP A 176 3.65 -31.38 -7.28
N GLU A 177 4.23 -30.26 -7.74
CA GLU A 177 5.60 -30.23 -8.26
C GLU A 177 6.63 -30.18 -7.12
N ALA A 178 6.32 -29.44 -6.07
CA ALA A 178 7.16 -29.33 -4.89
C ALA A 178 7.06 -30.54 -3.94
N HIS A 179 5.97 -31.32 -4.03
CA HIS A 179 5.58 -32.35 -3.07
C HIS A 179 5.59 -31.84 -1.61
N ALA A 180 5.06 -30.62 -1.40
CA ALA A 180 4.98 -29.94 -0.12
C ALA A 180 3.85 -28.93 -0.10
N TYR A 181 3.44 -28.51 1.09
CA TYR A 181 2.53 -27.38 1.25
C TYR A 181 3.31 -26.08 1.26
N TYR A 182 2.78 -25.05 0.58
CA TYR A 182 3.24 -23.68 0.74
C TYR A 182 2.22 -22.84 1.52
N TRP A 183 2.73 -21.87 2.25
CA TRP A 183 1.96 -20.93 3.03
C TRP A 183 1.45 -19.79 2.18
N HIS A 184 0.23 -19.33 2.42
CA HIS A 184 -0.35 -18.12 1.90
C HIS A 184 -1.28 -17.50 2.94
N ARG A 185 -1.15 -16.22 3.19
CA ARG A 185 -2.00 -15.51 4.13
C ARG A 185 -3.31 -15.07 3.48
N PHE A 186 -3.24 -14.78 2.19
CA PHE A 186 -4.34 -14.35 1.34
C PHE A 186 -4.80 -15.48 0.43
N PHE A 187 -4.95 -15.24 -0.87
CA PHE A 187 -5.40 -16.30 -1.79
C PHE A 187 -4.34 -17.38 -2.03
N SER A 188 -4.81 -18.58 -2.32
CA SER A 188 -3.94 -19.73 -2.64
C SER A 188 -3.03 -19.50 -3.85
N HIS A 189 -3.32 -18.54 -4.71
CA HIS A 189 -2.46 -18.15 -5.82
C HIS A 189 -1.45 -17.04 -5.47
N GLN A 190 -1.37 -16.67 -4.20
CA GLN A 190 -0.47 -15.65 -3.66
C GLN A 190 0.44 -16.25 -2.56
N PRO A 191 1.43 -17.09 -2.94
CA PRO A 191 2.34 -17.69 -1.97
C PRO A 191 3.16 -16.61 -1.24
N ASP A 192 3.23 -16.74 0.09
CA ASP A 192 3.92 -15.79 0.95
C ASP A 192 5.44 -15.96 0.89
N LEU A 193 6.12 -14.82 0.82
CA LEU A 193 7.56 -14.73 0.90
C LEU A 193 8.04 -15.04 2.33
N ASN A 194 9.20 -15.69 2.43
CA ASN A 194 9.79 -16.06 3.70
C ASN A 194 10.70 -14.97 4.25
N PHE A 195 10.17 -14.02 4.99
CA PHE A 195 10.95 -12.94 5.61
C PHE A 195 11.89 -13.39 6.74
N ASN A 196 11.77 -14.62 7.23
CA ASN A 196 12.79 -15.21 8.08
C ASN A 196 14.10 -15.53 7.31
N ASN A 197 14.07 -15.40 5.98
CA ASN A 197 15.23 -15.53 5.12
C ASN A 197 15.82 -14.15 4.77
N PRO A 198 17.05 -13.81 5.24
CA PRO A 198 17.68 -12.51 4.94
C PRO A 198 17.87 -12.23 3.44
N GLN A 199 17.86 -13.25 2.58
CA GLN A 199 17.97 -13.04 1.13
C GLN A 199 16.68 -12.48 0.56
N VAL A 200 15.52 -12.83 1.12
CA VAL A 200 14.22 -12.24 0.77
C VAL A 200 14.21 -10.77 1.16
N VAL A 201 14.59 -10.42 2.38
CA VAL A 201 14.69 -9.02 2.83
C VAL A 201 15.58 -8.19 1.88
N LYS A 202 16.77 -8.72 1.52
CA LYS A 202 17.67 -8.07 0.57
C LYS A 202 17.06 -7.92 -0.83
N ALA A 203 16.28 -8.91 -1.27
CA ALA A 203 15.62 -8.86 -2.58
C ALA A 203 14.52 -7.80 -2.60
N VAL A 204 13.72 -7.72 -1.54
CA VAL A 204 12.66 -6.71 -1.38
C VAL A 204 13.25 -5.30 -1.31
N ILE A 205 14.32 -5.08 -0.55
CA ILE A 205 15.03 -3.79 -0.51
C ILE A 205 15.54 -3.39 -1.90
N ARG A 206 15.99 -4.34 -2.74
CA ARG A 206 16.38 -4.02 -4.14
C ARG A 206 15.19 -3.61 -5.00
N ILE A 207 14.03 -4.24 -4.83
CA ILE A 207 12.79 -3.84 -5.50
C ILE A 207 12.39 -2.43 -5.08
N MET A 208 12.39 -2.15 -3.79
CA MET A 208 12.10 -0.82 -3.26
C MET A 208 13.04 0.23 -3.86
N ARG A 209 14.36 0.00 -3.81
CA ARG A 209 15.36 0.91 -4.40
C ARG A 209 15.11 1.14 -5.89
N PHE A 210 14.79 0.08 -6.63
CA PHE A 210 14.53 0.19 -8.07
C PHE A 210 13.42 1.21 -8.36
N TRP A 211 12.33 1.22 -7.60
CA TRP A 211 11.23 2.17 -7.81
C TRP A 211 11.55 3.56 -7.27
N LEU A 212 12.23 3.67 -6.14
CA LEU A 212 12.70 4.97 -5.62
C LEU A 212 13.69 5.62 -6.60
N ASP A 213 14.55 4.84 -7.25
CA ASP A 213 15.47 5.31 -8.31
C ASP A 213 14.73 5.78 -9.59
N GLN A 214 13.47 5.35 -9.80
CA GLN A 214 12.63 5.92 -10.87
C GLN A 214 12.02 7.27 -10.48
N GLY A 215 12.22 7.74 -9.25
CA GLY A 215 11.81 9.05 -8.79
C GLY A 215 10.44 9.09 -8.13
N VAL A 216 9.88 7.95 -7.67
CA VAL A 216 8.67 7.96 -6.84
C VAL A 216 8.99 8.55 -5.47
N ASP A 217 8.03 9.26 -4.88
CA ASP A 217 8.19 9.97 -3.61
C ASP A 217 7.82 9.11 -2.39
N GLY A 218 7.30 7.93 -2.61
CA GLY A 218 6.99 6.99 -1.54
C GLY A 218 6.41 5.68 -2.03
N VAL A 219 6.29 4.75 -1.09
CA VAL A 219 5.64 3.46 -1.33
C VAL A 219 4.59 3.18 -0.26
N ARG A 220 3.44 2.65 -0.69
CA ARG A 220 2.48 2.04 0.22
C ARG A 220 2.92 0.61 0.46
N LEU A 221 3.09 0.28 1.72
CA LEU A 221 3.42 -1.07 2.17
C LEU A 221 2.13 -1.85 2.41
N ASP A 222 1.83 -2.73 1.47
CA ASP A 222 0.66 -3.59 1.48
C ASP A 222 0.82 -4.69 2.52
N ALA A 223 -0.24 -4.93 3.31
CA ALA A 223 -0.39 -6.08 4.20
C ALA A 223 0.81 -6.37 5.13
N ILE A 224 1.48 -5.34 5.61
CA ILE A 224 2.74 -5.48 6.37
C ILE A 224 2.63 -6.18 7.73
N PRO A 225 1.48 -6.29 8.42
CA PRO A 225 1.39 -7.06 9.65
C PRO A 225 1.77 -8.53 9.52
N TYR A 226 1.70 -9.08 8.32
CA TYR A 226 1.77 -10.53 8.04
C TYR A 226 3.12 -11.02 7.50
N LEU A 227 4.14 -10.15 7.38
CA LEU A 227 5.42 -10.46 6.70
C LEU A 227 6.16 -11.67 7.30
N CYS A 228 6.15 -11.82 8.61
CA CYS A 228 6.89 -12.89 9.30
C CYS A 228 5.95 -13.91 9.89
N VAL A 229 6.39 -15.18 9.88
CA VAL A 229 5.66 -16.29 10.49
C VAL A 229 6.49 -16.97 11.57
N ARG A 230 5.84 -17.37 12.68
CA ARG A 230 6.43 -18.08 13.80
C ARG A 230 5.40 -19.00 14.46
N GLU A 231 5.80 -20.25 14.71
CA GLU A 231 4.96 -21.24 15.38
C GLU A 231 4.48 -20.74 16.76
N GLY A 232 3.25 -21.05 17.12
CA GLY A 232 2.65 -20.64 18.40
C GLY A 232 2.24 -19.19 18.45
N THR A 233 2.05 -18.55 17.30
CA THR A 233 1.58 -17.15 17.18
C THR A 233 0.46 -17.04 16.15
N GLN A 234 -0.21 -15.90 16.12
CA GLN A 234 -1.20 -15.60 15.09
C GLN A 234 -0.57 -15.12 13.77
N ASN A 235 0.76 -15.01 13.71
CA ASN A 235 1.51 -14.53 12.55
C ASN A 235 1.10 -13.10 12.11
N GLU A 236 0.88 -12.26 13.10
CA GLU A 236 0.58 -10.84 12.93
C GLU A 236 1.41 -10.02 13.92
N ASN A 237 1.86 -8.84 13.51
CA ASN A 237 2.55 -7.87 14.37
C ASN A 237 3.78 -8.46 15.11
N LEU A 238 4.48 -9.39 14.48
CA LEU A 238 5.64 -10.01 15.12
C LEU A 238 6.80 -9.01 15.22
N PRO A 239 7.62 -9.08 16.30
CA PRO A 239 8.82 -8.26 16.40
C PRO A 239 9.77 -8.38 15.21
N GLU A 240 9.78 -9.56 14.55
CA GLU A 240 10.55 -9.81 13.35
C GLU A 240 10.03 -8.98 12.16
N THR A 241 8.71 -8.78 12.06
CA THR A 241 8.08 -7.91 11.06
C THR A 241 8.54 -6.45 11.25
N HIS A 242 8.46 -5.91 12.46
CA HIS A 242 8.95 -4.59 12.79
C HIS A 242 10.44 -4.42 12.50
N ALA A 243 11.26 -5.45 12.80
CA ALA A 243 12.68 -5.43 12.48
C ALA A 243 12.96 -5.35 10.98
N VAL A 244 12.14 -5.98 10.14
CA VAL A 244 12.23 -5.88 8.66
C VAL A 244 11.88 -4.46 8.21
N ILE A 245 10.78 -3.89 8.72
CA ILE A 245 10.35 -2.53 8.36
C ILE A 245 11.43 -1.50 8.76
N LYS A 246 12.00 -1.62 9.95
CA LYS A 246 13.12 -0.76 10.39
C LYS A 246 14.35 -0.86 9.48
N GLN A 247 14.68 -2.08 9.00
CA GLN A 247 15.77 -2.25 8.03
C GLN A 247 15.48 -1.55 6.69
N MET A 248 14.22 -1.63 6.20
CA MET A 248 13.80 -0.94 4.98
C MET A 248 13.81 0.57 5.20
N ARG A 249 13.30 1.05 6.34
CA ARG A 249 13.26 2.46 6.70
C ARG A 249 14.67 3.06 6.79
N ALA A 250 15.61 2.38 7.42
CA ALA A 250 17.00 2.81 7.50
C ALA A 250 17.65 3.04 6.13
N VAL A 251 17.26 2.26 5.12
CA VAL A 251 17.70 2.46 3.73
C VAL A 251 17.09 3.73 3.14
N VAL A 252 15.81 3.98 3.40
CA VAL A 252 15.13 5.19 2.92
C VAL A 252 15.74 6.44 3.55
N ASP A 253 15.94 6.45 4.86
CA ASP A 253 16.52 7.58 5.57
C ASP A 253 17.95 7.90 5.10
N ALA A 254 18.73 6.87 4.75
CA ALA A 254 20.11 7.04 4.29
C ALA A 254 20.23 7.53 2.85
N ASP A 255 19.41 6.98 1.93
CA ASP A 255 19.61 7.13 0.49
C ASP A 255 18.48 7.92 -0.20
N TYR A 256 17.30 8.04 0.43
CA TYR A 256 16.08 8.65 -0.14
C TYR A 256 15.33 9.50 0.90
N PRO A 257 15.96 10.53 1.50
CA PRO A 257 15.44 11.22 2.69
C PRO A 257 14.10 11.97 2.49
N HIS A 258 13.62 12.09 1.26
CA HIS A 258 12.32 12.71 0.94
C HIS A 258 11.24 11.70 0.61
N CYS A 259 11.56 10.40 0.63
CA CYS A 259 10.61 9.34 0.34
C CYS A 259 9.95 8.83 1.61
N VAL A 260 8.70 8.38 1.48
CA VAL A 260 7.87 7.98 2.62
C VAL A 260 7.36 6.55 2.50
N PHE A 261 7.06 5.95 3.66
CA PHE A 261 6.27 4.73 3.77
C PHE A 261 4.87 5.07 4.24
N LEU A 262 3.86 4.59 3.52
CA LEU A 262 2.47 4.58 3.92
C LEU A 262 2.07 3.15 4.27
N ALA A 263 1.77 2.89 5.53
CA ALA A 263 1.48 1.56 6.04
C ALA A 263 -0.01 1.19 5.88
N GLU A 264 -0.27 0.02 5.34
CA GLU A 264 -1.58 -0.62 5.47
C GLU A 264 -1.60 -1.55 6.66
N VAL A 265 -2.27 -1.10 7.72
CA VAL A 265 -2.49 -1.84 8.96
C VAL A 265 -3.94 -1.63 9.37
N ASN A 266 -4.82 -2.58 8.99
CA ASN A 266 -6.25 -2.51 9.32
C ASN A 266 -6.49 -3.04 10.74
N GLN A 267 -6.12 -2.23 11.74
CA GLN A 267 -6.20 -2.55 13.17
C GLN A 267 -6.66 -1.33 13.98
N TRP A 268 -6.86 -1.53 15.29
CA TRP A 268 -7.14 -0.42 16.19
C TRP A 268 -5.96 0.55 16.28
N PRO A 269 -6.22 1.85 16.52
CA PRO A 269 -5.16 2.86 16.49
C PRO A 269 -4.01 2.59 17.46
N GLU A 270 -4.29 1.92 18.57
CA GLU A 270 -3.30 1.55 19.57
C GLU A 270 -2.29 0.53 19.00
N ASP A 271 -2.75 -0.46 18.21
CA ASP A 271 -1.90 -1.46 17.56
C ASP A 271 -1.17 -0.84 16.36
N VAL A 272 -1.85 0.02 15.57
CA VAL A 272 -1.24 0.73 14.42
C VAL A 272 -0.11 1.66 14.87
N ARG A 273 -0.21 2.20 16.08
CA ARG A 273 0.82 3.10 16.63
C ARG A 273 2.22 2.46 16.64
N ASP A 274 2.30 1.15 16.81
CA ASP A 274 3.58 0.42 16.83
C ASP A 274 4.31 0.48 15.48
N TYR A 275 3.58 0.66 14.36
CA TYR A 275 4.17 0.82 13.01
C TYR A 275 4.75 2.21 12.74
N PHE A 276 4.52 3.17 13.60
CA PHE A 276 5.28 4.42 13.64
C PHE A 276 6.54 4.30 14.50
N SER A 277 6.48 3.44 15.54
CA SER A 277 7.55 3.24 16.54
C SER A 277 8.02 4.59 17.14
N ASP A 278 9.30 4.84 17.20
CA ASP A 278 9.90 6.13 17.59
C ASP A 278 10.13 7.04 16.36
N GLY A 279 9.40 6.84 15.26
CA GLY A 279 9.59 7.53 14.00
C GLY A 279 10.60 6.83 13.06
N ASP A 280 10.96 5.59 13.36
CA ASP A 280 11.97 4.80 12.66
C ASP A 280 11.37 3.60 11.87
N GLU A 281 10.03 3.56 11.74
CA GLU A 281 9.30 2.63 10.86
C GLU A 281 8.54 3.39 9.77
N CYS A 282 7.21 3.41 9.76
CA CYS A 282 6.44 4.08 8.73
C CYS A 282 6.24 5.57 9.02
N HIS A 283 6.19 6.38 7.97
CA HIS A 283 5.92 7.82 8.07
C HIS A 283 4.42 8.08 8.22
N MET A 284 3.62 7.28 7.51
CA MET A 284 2.16 7.37 7.53
C MET A 284 1.55 5.99 7.75
N ALA A 285 0.38 5.96 8.37
CA ALA A 285 -0.49 4.79 8.42
C ALA A 285 -1.95 5.21 8.31
N TYR A 286 -2.78 4.37 7.71
CA TYR A 286 -4.22 4.64 7.60
C TYR A 286 -4.91 4.56 8.96
N HIS A 287 -5.84 5.48 9.20
CA HIS A 287 -6.72 5.45 10.35
C HIS A 287 -8.04 4.75 9.97
N PHE A 288 -8.01 3.42 9.83
CA PHE A 288 -9.18 2.63 9.42
C PHE A 288 -10.42 2.84 10.32
N PRO A 289 -10.31 2.88 11.66
CA PRO A 289 -11.48 3.06 12.50
C PRO A 289 -12.21 4.40 12.34
N LEU A 290 -11.53 5.43 11.85
CA LEU A 290 -12.16 6.75 11.67
C LEU A 290 -13.10 6.78 10.46
N MET A 291 -12.78 6.07 9.39
CA MET A 291 -13.54 6.09 8.15
C MET A 291 -15.02 5.75 8.35
N PRO A 292 -15.43 4.59 8.92
CA PRO A 292 -16.84 4.29 9.17
C PRO A 292 -17.51 5.29 10.11
N ARG A 293 -16.77 5.84 11.06
CA ARG A 293 -17.32 6.80 12.04
C ARG A 293 -17.58 8.18 11.45
N MET A 294 -16.89 8.56 10.37
CA MET A 294 -17.25 9.76 9.60
C MET A 294 -18.63 9.58 8.92
N TYR A 295 -18.89 8.41 8.33
CA TYR A 295 -20.22 8.11 7.77
C TYR A 295 -21.30 8.08 8.87
N MET A 296 -21.01 7.44 10.00
CA MET A 296 -21.94 7.41 11.14
C MET A 296 -22.27 8.82 11.65
N ALA A 297 -21.26 9.69 11.77
CA ALA A 297 -21.45 11.05 12.24
C ALA A 297 -22.38 11.86 11.33
N ILE A 298 -22.23 11.71 10.02
CA ILE A 298 -23.11 12.35 9.03
C ILE A 298 -24.54 11.79 9.15
N ALA A 299 -24.67 10.49 9.23
CA ALA A 299 -25.97 9.80 9.28
C ALA A 299 -26.74 10.05 10.58
N GLN A 300 -26.03 10.19 11.69
CA GLN A 300 -26.62 10.49 13.00
C GLN A 300 -26.81 11.99 13.24
N GLU A 301 -26.29 12.86 12.35
CA GLU A 301 -26.18 14.30 12.57
C GLU A 301 -25.50 14.62 13.93
N ASP A 302 -24.52 13.77 14.31
CA ASP A 302 -23.82 13.83 15.59
C ASP A 302 -22.32 13.58 15.42
N ARG A 303 -21.51 14.43 16.03
CA ARG A 303 -20.03 14.33 16.00
C ARG A 303 -19.45 13.25 16.90
N HIS A 304 -20.24 12.68 17.83
CA HIS A 304 -19.74 11.76 18.86
C HIS A 304 -18.95 10.57 18.30
N PRO A 305 -19.34 9.90 17.21
CA PRO A 305 -18.57 8.79 16.67
C PRO A 305 -17.12 9.17 16.32
N ILE A 306 -16.93 10.38 15.77
CA ILE A 306 -15.58 10.90 15.44
C ILE A 306 -14.82 11.25 16.73
N VAL A 307 -15.47 11.98 17.65
CA VAL A 307 -14.83 12.41 18.91
C VAL A 307 -14.38 11.21 19.74
N ASP A 308 -15.19 10.16 19.80
CA ASP A 308 -14.91 8.97 20.60
C ASP A 308 -13.71 8.19 20.06
N ILE A 309 -13.61 7.98 18.77
CA ILE A 309 -12.43 7.30 18.19
C ILE A 309 -11.16 8.15 18.27
N MET A 310 -11.28 9.47 18.09
CA MET A 310 -10.12 10.36 18.22
C MET A 310 -9.57 10.42 19.65
N ARG A 311 -10.42 10.23 20.67
CA ARG A 311 -9.97 10.11 22.06
C ARG A 311 -9.24 8.80 22.37
N GLN A 312 -9.48 7.76 21.56
CA GLN A 312 -8.81 6.47 21.65
C GLN A 312 -7.56 6.39 20.76
N THR A 313 -7.36 7.40 19.89
CA THR A 313 -6.21 7.47 19.02
C THR A 313 -5.00 7.98 19.80
N PRO A 314 -3.92 7.19 19.91
CA PRO A 314 -2.72 7.58 20.64
C PRO A 314 -1.94 8.68 19.92
N ASP A 315 -1.12 9.39 20.68
CA ASP A 315 -0.13 10.31 20.11
C ASP A 315 0.92 9.54 19.31
N ILE A 316 1.34 10.12 18.20
CA ILE A 316 2.37 9.60 17.31
C ILE A 316 3.55 10.57 17.24
N PRO A 317 4.76 10.14 16.81
CA PRO A 317 5.91 11.04 16.64
C PRO A 317 5.56 12.24 15.74
N GLU A 318 6.15 13.40 16.02
CA GLU A 318 5.90 14.62 15.24
C GLU A 318 6.25 14.48 13.74
N THR A 319 7.16 13.57 13.43
CA THR A 319 7.55 13.22 12.06
C THR A 319 6.63 12.17 11.42
N CYS A 320 5.54 11.78 12.06
CA CYS A 320 4.59 10.81 11.55
C CYS A 320 3.21 11.44 11.28
N GLN A 321 2.38 10.77 10.50
CA GLN A 321 1.05 11.27 10.14
C GLN A 321 0.03 10.15 10.00
N TRP A 322 -1.16 10.31 10.58
CA TRP A 322 -2.33 9.52 10.27
C TRP A 322 -2.86 9.88 8.88
N ALA A 323 -3.01 8.89 8.00
CA ALA A 323 -3.69 9.06 6.73
C ALA A 323 -5.20 8.80 6.91
N ILE A 324 -6.00 9.85 6.73
CA ILE A 324 -7.45 9.79 6.84
C ILE A 324 -8.03 9.64 5.44
N PHE A 325 -8.99 8.75 5.27
CA PHE A 325 -9.63 8.50 3.97
C PHE A 325 -11.14 8.27 4.14
N LEU A 326 -11.90 8.54 3.08
CA LEU A 326 -13.32 8.25 3.01
C LEU A 326 -13.60 6.90 2.34
N ARG A 327 -12.86 6.59 1.31
CA ARG A 327 -12.88 5.33 0.56
C ARG A 327 -11.50 5.06 -0.02
N ASN A 328 -11.21 3.79 -0.25
CA ASN A 328 -10.10 3.29 -1.06
C ASN A 328 -10.63 2.25 -2.08
N HIS A 329 -9.76 1.50 -2.73
CA HIS A 329 -10.11 0.46 -3.70
C HIS A 329 -10.76 -0.78 -3.06
N ASP A 330 -10.59 -0.98 -1.76
CA ASP A 330 -11.18 -2.08 -1.02
C ASP A 330 -12.66 -1.84 -0.69
N GLU A 331 -13.30 -2.85 -0.15
CA GLU A 331 -14.64 -2.76 0.38
C GLU A 331 -14.73 -1.72 1.50
N LEU A 332 -15.95 -1.26 1.77
CA LEU A 332 -16.23 -0.49 2.98
C LEU A 332 -16.11 -1.44 4.18
N THR A 333 -14.90 -1.66 4.65
CA THR A 333 -14.66 -2.59 5.75
C THR A 333 -15.28 -2.09 7.04
N LEU A 334 -16.10 -2.93 7.66
CA LEU A 334 -16.69 -2.68 8.97
C LEU A 334 -16.07 -3.59 10.05
N GLU A 335 -14.78 -3.87 9.92
CA GLU A 335 -14.01 -4.68 10.87
C GLU A 335 -13.65 -3.87 12.12
N MET A 336 -13.28 -2.61 11.92
CA MET A 336 -12.84 -1.71 13.00
C MET A 336 -14.00 -0.93 13.62
N VAL A 337 -15.13 -1.58 13.77
CA VAL A 337 -16.33 -1.08 14.46
C VAL A 337 -16.86 -2.13 15.43
N THR A 338 -17.61 -1.70 16.43
CA THR A 338 -18.35 -2.63 17.31
C THR A 338 -19.51 -3.27 16.57
N ASP A 339 -20.01 -4.42 17.06
CA ASP A 339 -21.18 -5.08 16.46
C ASP A 339 -22.40 -4.15 16.38
N LYS A 340 -22.63 -3.31 17.42
CA LYS A 340 -23.70 -2.32 17.43
C LYS A 340 -23.53 -1.25 16.35
N GLU A 341 -22.31 -0.79 16.12
CA GLU A 341 -22.00 0.17 15.06
C GLU A 341 -22.19 -0.48 13.68
N ARG A 342 -21.75 -1.73 13.52
CA ARG A 342 -21.92 -2.50 12.26
C ARG A 342 -23.41 -2.68 11.94
N ASP A 343 -24.19 -3.11 12.90
CA ASP A 343 -25.64 -3.29 12.74
C ASP A 343 -26.32 -1.99 12.33
N TYR A 344 -25.92 -0.89 12.96
CA TYR A 344 -26.42 0.45 12.60
C TYR A 344 -26.05 0.82 11.15
N MET A 345 -24.78 0.62 10.76
CA MET A 345 -24.31 0.93 9.41
C MET A 345 -25.02 0.12 8.32
N TYR A 346 -25.40 -1.13 8.60
CA TYR A 346 -26.17 -1.95 7.67
C TYR A 346 -27.64 -1.50 7.50
N GLN A 347 -28.16 -0.70 8.43
CA GLN A 347 -29.52 -0.18 8.37
C GLN A 347 -29.63 1.17 7.65
N MET A 348 -28.51 1.83 7.46
CA MET A 348 -28.37 3.15 6.84
C MET A 348 -28.28 3.05 5.33
#